data_b5acf46aa305dd3280f69c50739aef69
#
_entry.id   b5acf46aa305dd3280f69c50739aef69
#
_cell.length_a   1.000
_cell.length_b   1.000
_cell.length_c   1.000
_cell.angle_alpha   90.00
_cell.angle_beta   90.00
_cell.angle_gamma   90.00
#
_symmetry.space_group_name_H-M   'P 1'
#
loop_
_entity.id
_entity.type
_entity.pdbx_description
1 polymer ?
#
loop_
_entity_poly.entity_id
_entity_poly.type
_entity_poly.pdbx_seq_one_letter_code
_entity_poly.pdbx_strand_id
1 'polypeptide(L)'
;MTTIGERLRLIKKRIHEAAERAGRNPEDITIVAVSKNVDEEGIAEAVRAGVSVLGENRVQEAAAKFSNLGNTIDGKEINWHLVGHLQRNKVRHALPIFQLIHSLDSWKLAQEIQKVAERLDVTADCLLEINVTGKASRIGVEPENALALARDISALDRIRLRGVMSIAPIVDDPSEARPYFRLTREMWERMGDAGLFYPGKAHLSTGMTHDFEIAVEEGATMVRIGTGIFGPREILARDRKAVLEA
;
A
#
# COMPACT_ATOMS: atom_id res chain seq x y z
N MET A 1 -16.85 5.78 -23.12
CA MET A 1 -16.00 5.15 -22.09
C MET A 1 -15.70 6.16 -21.00
N THR A 2 -15.77 5.78 -19.74
CA THR A 2 -15.44 6.69 -18.62
C THR A 2 -13.94 6.97 -18.59
N THR A 3 -13.52 8.23 -18.48
CA THR A 3 -12.11 8.64 -18.40
C THR A 3 -11.50 8.30 -17.05
N ILE A 4 -10.18 8.30 -16.92
CA ILE A 4 -9.47 8.14 -15.63
C ILE A 4 -9.92 9.24 -14.66
N GLY A 5 -10.03 10.48 -15.13
CA GLY A 5 -10.48 11.60 -14.30
C GLY A 5 -11.91 11.47 -13.77
N GLU A 6 -12.84 10.93 -14.56
CA GLU A 6 -14.21 10.67 -14.12
C GLU A 6 -14.26 9.55 -13.07
N ARG A 7 -13.51 8.45 -13.29
CA ARG A 7 -13.40 7.36 -12.33
C ARG A 7 -12.77 7.83 -11.02
N LEU A 8 -11.70 8.62 -11.07
CA LEU A 8 -11.07 9.16 -9.86
C LEU A 8 -12.03 10.06 -9.08
N ARG A 9 -12.80 10.91 -9.76
CA ARG A 9 -13.83 11.73 -9.09
C ARG A 9 -14.88 10.87 -8.40
N LEU A 10 -15.33 9.78 -9.02
CA LEU A 10 -16.28 8.86 -8.42
C LEU A 10 -15.68 8.17 -7.18
N ILE A 11 -14.43 7.71 -7.25
CA ILE A 11 -13.74 7.12 -6.10
C ILE A 11 -13.62 8.13 -4.95
N LYS A 12 -13.19 9.36 -5.23
CA LYS A 12 -13.10 10.41 -4.20
C LYS A 12 -14.45 10.70 -3.55
N LYS A 13 -15.53 10.74 -4.32
CA LYS A 13 -16.89 10.90 -3.80
C LYS A 13 -17.28 9.77 -2.85
N ARG A 14 -17.06 8.52 -3.24
CA ARG A 14 -17.36 7.34 -2.42
C ARG A 14 -16.50 7.30 -1.14
N ILE A 15 -15.23 7.71 -1.19
CA ILE A 15 -14.37 7.87 -0.01
C ILE A 15 -14.97 8.92 0.93
N HIS A 16 -15.38 10.06 0.38
CA HIS A 16 -16.00 11.15 1.16
C HIS A 16 -17.25 10.64 1.90
N GLU A 17 -18.18 10.01 1.18
CA GLU A 17 -19.40 9.45 1.75
C GLU A 17 -19.12 8.39 2.83
N ALA A 18 -18.11 7.51 2.63
CA ALA A 18 -17.71 6.52 3.62
C ALA A 18 -17.07 7.16 4.86
N ALA A 19 -16.25 8.18 4.68
CA ALA A 19 -15.63 8.94 5.77
C ALA A 19 -16.70 9.68 6.60
N GLU A 20 -17.68 10.34 5.96
CA GLU A 20 -18.79 11.00 6.62
C GLU A 20 -19.63 10.03 7.46
N ARG A 21 -19.96 8.84 6.92
CA ARG A 21 -20.68 7.80 7.69
C ARG A 21 -19.94 7.38 8.96
N ALA A 22 -18.60 7.44 8.93
CA ALA A 22 -17.74 7.08 10.07
C ALA A 22 -17.34 8.29 10.94
N GLY A 23 -17.83 9.50 10.66
CA GLY A 23 -17.47 10.72 11.39
C GLY A 23 -15.99 11.12 11.20
N ARG A 24 -15.38 10.79 10.05
CA ARG A 24 -13.98 11.03 9.75
C ARG A 24 -13.80 12.13 8.71
N ASN A 25 -12.67 12.83 8.76
CA ASN A 25 -12.30 13.77 7.72
C ASN A 25 -11.82 13.03 6.45
N PRO A 26 -12.47 13.17 5.28
CA PRO A 26 -12.05 12.53 4.05
C PRO A 26 -10.64 12.94 3.57
N GLU A 27 -10.17 14.12 3.93
CA GLU A 27 -8.82 14.61 3.59
C GLU A 27 -7.70 13.83 4.31
N ASP A 28 -8.03 13.07 5.36
CA ASP A 28 -7.08 12.19 6.05
C ASP A 28 -6.80 10.89 5.30
N ILE A 29 -7.53 10.63 4.20
CA ILE A 29 -7.47 9.38 3.47
C ILE A 29 -6.69 9.57 2.17
N THR A 30 -5.56 8.89 2.06
CA THR A 30 -4.71 8.91 0.88
C THR A 30 -5.13 7.82 -0.11
N ILE A 31 -5.32 8.20 -1.37
CA ILE A 31 -5.52 7.25 -2.46
C ILE A 31 -4.15 6.86 -3.03
N VAL A 32 -3.79 5.60 -2.89
CA VAL A 32 -2.65 4.99 -3.59
C VAL A 32 -3.17 4.40 -4.91
N ALA A 33 -2.90 5.07 -6.01
CA ALA A 33 -3.33 4.64 -7.34
C ALA A 33 -2.42 3.51 -7.85
N VAL A 34 -2.92 2.27 -7.83
CA VAL A 34 -2.13 1.08 -8.17
C VAL A 34 -2.01 0.95 -9.68
N SER A 35 -0.83 1.31 -10.22
CA SER A 35 -0.56 1.45 -11.66
C SER A 35 0.11 0.24 -12.31
N LYS A 36 0.09 -0.94 -11.67
CA LYS A 36 0.60 -2.17 -12.28
C LYS A 36 -0.05 -2.42 -13.65
N ASN A 37 0.74 -2.74 -14.68
CA ASN A 37 0.30 -2.96 -16.06
C ASN A 37 -0.41 -1.73 -16.69
N VAL A 38 -0.20 -0.53 -16.18
CA VAL A 38 -0.64 0.74 -16.78
C VAL A 38 0.54 1.36 -17.48
N ASP A 39 0.34 1.88 -18.68
CA ASP A 39 1.36 2.59 -19.43
C ASP A 39 1.62 4.00 -18.88
N GLU A 40 2.66 4.63 -19.37
CA GLU A 40 3.11 5.94 -18.89
C GLU A 40 2.10 7.04 -19.20
N GLU A 41 1.37 6.96 -20.32
CA GLU A 41 0.33 7.93 -20.67
C GLU A 41 -0.87 7.84 -19.71
N GLY A 42 -1.32 6.62 -19.36
CA GLY A 42 -2.37 6.42 -18.38
C GLY A 42 -1.97 6.91 -16.97
N ILE A 43 -0.68 6.76 -16.61
CA ILE A 43 -0.14 7.33 -15.38
C ILE A 43 -0.18 8.86 -15.43
N ALA A 44 0.29 9.47 -16.53
CA ALA A 44 0.28 10.92 -16.70
C ALA A 44 -1.15 11.48 -16.69
N GLU A 45 -2.13 10.81 -17.33
CA GLU A 45 -3.55 11.17 -17.24
C GLU A 45 -4.06 11.16 -15.79
N ALA A 46 -3.71 10.11 -15.01
CA ALA A 46 -4.10 10.01 -13.61
C ALA A 46 -3.49 11.15 -12.78
N VAL A 47 -2.23 11.50 -13.02
CA VAL A 47 -1.54 12.62 -12.34
C VAL A 47 -2.17 13.96 -12.71
N ARG A 48 -2.49 14.19 -13.98
CA ARG A 48 -3.24 15.38 -14.41
C ARG A 48 -4.59 15.48 -13.70
N ALA A 49 -5.28 14.36 -13.51
CA ALA A 49 -6.54 14.28 -12.79
C ALA A 49 -6.41 14.45 -11.26
N GLY A 50 -5.19 14.48 -10.70
CA GLY A 50 -4.94 14.75 -9.29
C GLY A 50 -4.54 13.56 -8.44
N VAL A 51 -3.96 12.51 -9.04
CA VAL A 51 -3.22 11.47 -8.34
C VAL A 51 -1.85 12.02 -7.96
N SER A 52 -1.45 11.83 -6.70
CA SER A 52 -0.13 12.21 -6.16
C SER A 52 0.66 11.03 -5.61
N VAL A 53 0.03 9.85 -5.46
CA VAL A 53 0.65 8.64 -4.94
C VAL A 53 0.38 7.48 -5.89
N LEU A 54 1.44 6.89 -6.44
CA LEU A 54 1.39 5.70 -7.28
C LEU A 54 1.76 4.46 -6.49
N GLY A 55 1.08 3.35 -6.72
CA GLY A 55 1.36 2.06 -6.11
C GLY A 55 1.83 1.06 -7.16
N GLU A 56 2.98 0.41 -6.93
CA GLU A 56 3.49 -0.65 -7.80
C GLU A 56 3.62 -1.98 -7.08
N ASN A 57 3.37 -3.06 -7.83
CA ASN A 57 3.46 -4.40 -7.27
C ASN A 57 4.85 -5.04 -7.46
N ARG A 58 5.60 -4.60 -8.47
CA ARG A 58 6.88 -5.22 -8.85
C ARG A 58 7.97 -4.16 -9.01
N VAL A 59 9.10 -4.36 -8.33
CA VAL A 59 10.24 -3.42 -8.37
C VAL A 59 10.76 -3.19 -9.79
N GLN A 60 10.82 -4.25 -10.62
CA GLN A 60 11.33 -4.13 -11.99
C GLN A 60 10.42 -3.27 -12.89
N GLU A 61 9.10 -3.43 -12.77
CA GLU A 61 8.13 -2.62 -13.50
C GLU A 61 8.20 -1.16 -13.05
N ALA A 62 8.24 -0.95 -11.73
CA ALA A 62 8.43 0.39 -11.16
C ALA A 62 9.72 1.06 -11.63
N ALA A 63 10.84 0.32 -11.66
CA ALA A 63 12.12 0.86 -12.10
C ALA A 63 12.09 1.32 -13.58
N ALA A 64 11.44 0.56 -14.46
CA ALA A 64 11.28 0.95 -15.86
C ALA A 64 10.44 2.24 -15.98
N LYS A 65 9.30 2.32 -15.30
CA LYS A 65 8.44 3.51 -15.29
C LYS A 65 9.14 4.72 -14.64
N PHE A 66 9.79 4.52 -13.50
CA PHE A 66 10.49 5.57 -12.78
C PHE A 66 11.65 6.15 -13.58
N SER A 67 12.38 5.33 -14.38
CA SER A 67 13.45 5.83 -15.23
C SER A 67 12.96 6.80 -16.31
N ASN A 68 11.73 6.66 -16.77
CA ASN A 68 11.14 7.50 -17.80
C ASN A 68 10.34 8.68 -17.21
N LEU A 69 9.61 8.47 -16.12
CA LEU A 69 8.71 9.45 -15.53
C LEU A 69 9.34 10.24 -14.37
N GLY A 70 10.30 9.66 -13.66
CA GLY A 70 10.87 10.26 -12.43
C GLY A 70 9.84 10.36 -11.30
N ASN A 71 10.09 11.31 -10.41
CA ASN A 71 9.19 11.68 -9.31
C ASN A 71 8.42 12.99 -9.57
N THR A 72 8.50 13.52 -10.79
CA THR A 72 7.77 14.73 -11.22
C THR A 72 7.16 14.50 -12.59
N ILE A 73 5.84 14.55 -12.66
CA ILE A 73 5.08 14.34 -13.90
C ILE A 73 4.22 15.60 -14.13
N ASP A 74 4.35 16.23 -15.29
CA ASP A 74 3.65 17.48 -15.63
C ASP A 74 3.78 18.57 -14.53
N GLY A 75 4.97 18.69 -13.93
CA GLY A 75 5.26 19.66 -12.86
C GLY A 75 4.69 19.32 -11.49
N LYS A 76 4.07 18.14 -11.33
CA LYS A 76 3.51 17.67 -10.05
C LYS A 76 4.41 16.60 -9.44
N GLU A 77 4.71 16.74 -8.16
CA GLU A 77 5.46 15.76 -7.40
C GLU A 77 4.64 14.48 -7.16
N ILE A 78 5.26 13.32 -7.37
CA ILE A 78 4.66 12.00 -7.26
C ILE A 78 5.43 11.15 -6.27
N ASN A 79 4.71 10.55 -5.34
CA ASN A 79 5.24 9.58 -4.40
C ASN A 79 5.01 8.16 -4.92
N TRP A 80 6.09 7.39 -5.04
CA TRP A 80 6.02 5.98 -5.44
C TRP A 80 5.99 5.09 -4.21
N HIS A 81 4.98 4.24 -4.10
CA HIS A 81 4.82 3.25 -3.04
C HIS A 81 4.95 1.84 -3.60
N LEU A 82 5.68 0.97 -2.90
CA LEU A 82 5.67 -0.46 -3.18
C LEU A 82 4.53 -1.11 -2.39
N VAL A 83 3.52 -1.63 -3.08
CA VAL A 83 2.36 -2.26 -2.45
C VAL A 83 2.33 -3.78 -2.62
N GLY A 84 3.20 -4.33 -3.47
CA GLY A 84 3.40 -5.77 -3.64
C GLY A 84 4.60 -6.29 -2.84
N HIS A 85 4.73 -7.61 -2.76
CA HIS A 85 5.79 -8.27 -1.99
C HIS A 85 7.20 -7.84 -2.42
N LEU A 86 8.03 -7.48 -1.46
CA LEU A 86 9.43 -7.12 -1.65
C LEU A 86 10.34 -8.32 -1.43
N GLN A 87 10.88 -8.87 -2.49
CA GLN A 87 11.92 -9.88 -2.40
C GLN A 87 13.25 -9.27 -1.90
N ARG A 88 13.95 -9.94 -0.98
CA ARG A 88 15.22 -9.45 -0.40
C ARG A 88 16.26 -9.03 -1.45
N ASN A 89 16.42 -9.82 -2.53
CA ASN A 89 17.36 -9.50 -3.61
C ASN A 89 16.98 -8.28 -4.46
N LYS A 90 15.78 -7.69 -4.23
CA LYS A 90 15.29 -6.50 -4.91
C LYS A 90 15.37 -5.23 -4.05
N VAL A 91 15.70 -5.33 -2.77
CA VAL A 91 15.77 -4.21 -1.82
C VAL A 91 16.67 -3.09 -2.36
N ARG A 92 17.85 -3.42 -2.90
CA ARG A 92 18.79 -2.44 -3.47
C ARG A 92 18.18 -1.58 -4.59
N HIS A 93 17.27 -2.16 -5.38
CA HIS A 93 16.60 -1.45 -6.47
C HIS A 93 15.32 -0.74 -6.02
N ALA A 94 14.74 -1.17 -4.90
CA ALA A 94 13.52 -0.58 -4.37
C ALA A 94 13.79 0.73 -3.61
N LEU A 95 14.82 0.78 -2.75
CA LEU A 95 15.05 1.93 -1.87
C LEU A 95 15.26 3.27 -2.59
N PRO A 96 15.89 3.34 -3.78
CA PRO A 96 15.99 4.60 -4.51
C PRO A 96 14.70 5.10 -5.16
N ILE A 97 13.68 4.24 -5.28
CA ILE A 97 12.44 4.53 -6.01
C ILE A 97 11.29 4.84 -5.06
N PHE A 98 11.11 4.00 -4.03
CA PHE A 98 9.90 4.02 -3.21
C PHE A 98 10.08 4.86 -1.96
N GLN A 99 9.18 5.85 -1.77
CA GLN A 99 9.08 6.64 -0.55
C GLN A 99 8.43 5.85 0.59
N LEU A 100 7.61 4.82 0.27
CA LEU A 100 6.99 3.96 1.26
C LEU A 100 6.89 2.52 0.74
N ILE A 101 7.35 1.57 1.55
CA ILE A 101 7.23 0.13 1.30
C ILE A 101 6.13 -0.42 2.21
N HIS A 102 5.03 -0.93 1.64
CA HIS A 102 3.89 -1.43 2.41
C HIS A 102 4.04 -2.88 2.87
N SER A 103 5.03 -3.60 2.34
CA SER A 103 5.13 -5.06 2.41
C SER A 103 6.31 -5.56 3.24
N LEU A 104 6.62 -4.89 4.36
CA LEU A 104 7.57 -5.41 5.32
C LEU A 104 6.91 -6.53 6.13
N ASP A 105 7.28 -7.78 5.89
CA ASP A 105 6.58 -8.98 6.38
C ASP A 105 7.40 -9.85 7.32
N SER A 106 8.70 -9.58 7.50
CA SER A 106 9.57 -10.49 8.25
C SER A 106 10.84 -9.81 8.75
N TRP A 107 11.40 -10.35 9.83
CA TRP A 107 12.70 -9.93 10.36
C TRP A 107 13.82 -10.05 9.32
N LYS A 108 13.82 -11.13 8.52
CA LYS A 108 14.83 -11.33 7.45
C LYS A 108 14.79 -10.24 6.39
N LEU A 109 13.60 -9.74 6.06
CA LEU A 109 13.46 -8.62 5.13
C LEU A 109 13.91 -7.31 5.79
N ALA A 110 13.52 -7.07 7.05
CA ALA A 110 13.96 -5.89 7.81
C ALA A 110 15.49 -5.80 7.89
N GLN A 111 16.17 -6.89 8.21
CA GLN A 111 17.64 -6.94 8.24
C GLN A 111 18.26 -6.61 6.88
N GLU A 112 17.69 -7.09 5.76
CA GLU A 112 18.22 -6.76 4.43
C GLU A 112 17.95 -5.30 4.07
N ILE A 113 16.78 -4.75 4.43
CA ILE A 113 16.47 -3.32 4.24
C ILE A 113 17.48 -2.48 5.03
N GLN A 114 17.69 -2.76 6.32
CA GLN A 114 18.66 -2.09 7.17
C GLN A 114 20.05 -2.05 6.53
N LYS A 115 20.57 -3.24 6.19
CA LYS A 115 21.90 -3.40 5.58
C LYS A 115 22.07 -2.65 4.26
N VAL A 116 21.05 -2.66 3.41
CA VAL A 116 21.11 -1.96 2.11
C VAL A 116 20.96 -0.46 2.31
N ALA A 117 20.07 -0.04 3.21
CA ALA A 117 19.86 1.37 3.55
C ALA A 117 21.12 2.02 4.13
N GLU A 118 21.87 1.32 5.00
CA GLU A 118 23.19 1.73 5.48
C GLU A 118 24.17 1.97 4.32
N ARG A 119 24.25 1.03 3.38
CA ARG A 119 25.17 1.13 2.23
C ARG A 119 24.85 2.26 1.28
N LEU A 120 23.56 2.60 1.16
CA LEU A 120 23.08 3.69 0.30
C LEU A 120 22.99 5.02 1.05
N ASP A 121 23.26 5.03 2.36
CA ASP A 121 23.09 6.16 3.27
C ASP A 121 21.69 6.79 3.19
N VAL A 122 20.66 5.94 3.18
CA VAL A 122 19.25 6.35 3.14
C VAL A 122 18.49 5.78 4.34
N THR A 123 17.26 6.24 4.54
CA THR A 123 16.31 5.67 5.49
C THR A 123 15.11 5.13 4.74
N ALA A 124 14.59 3.97 5.11
CA ALA A 124 13.44 3.33 4.50
C ALA A 124 12.18 3.53 5.36
N ASP A 125 11.16 4.19 4.80
CA ASP A 125 9.83 4.23 5.41
C ASP A 125 9.08 2.96 5.04
N CYS A 126 8.57 2.21 6.05
CA CYS A 126 7.92 0.92 5.85
C CYS A 126 6.62 0.80 6.64
N LEU A 127 5.66 0.03 6.11
CA LEU A 127 4.52 -0.48 6.85
C LEU A 127 4.73 -1.96 7.14
N LEU A 128 4.34 -2.43 8.32
CA LEU A 128 4.34 -3.85 8.65
C LEU A 128 3.13 -4.51 7.98
N GLU A 129 3.36 -5.50 7.13
CA GLU A 129 2.30 -6.28 6.51
C GLU A 129 1.83 -7.37 7.47
N ILE A 130 0.52 -7.34 7.82
CA ILE A 130 -0.10 -8.29 8.74
C ILE A 130 -0.99 -9.27 7.97
N ASN A 131 -0.78 -10.56 8.18
CA ASN A 131 -1.64 -11.62 7.66
C ASN A 131 -2.91 -11.76 8.52
N VAL A 132 -3.95 -11.02 8.16
CA VAL A 132 -5.24 -11.06 8.86
C VAL A 132 -6.14 -12.21 8.44
N THR A 133 -5.70 -13.04 7.48
CA THR A 133 -6.53 -14.11 6.91
C THR A 133 -6.40 -15.43 7.68
N GLY A 134 -5.37 -15.59 8.50
CA GLY A 134 -5.02 -16.85 9.16
C GLY A 134 -4.58 -17.98 8.22
N LYS A 135 -4.42 -17.69 6.91
CA LYS A 135 -3.95 -18.67 5.92
C LYS A 135 -2.43 -18.62 5.82
N ALA A 136 -1.74 -19.72 6.12
CA ALA A 136 -0.27 -19.80 6.04
C ALA A 136 0.30 -19.54 4.63
N SER A 137 -0.51 -19.66 3.57
CA SER A 137 -0.11 -19.33 2.20
C SER A 137 -0.11 -17.82 1.90
N ARG A 138 -0.65 -16.98 2.78
CA ARG A 138 -0.67 -15.54 2.62
C ARG A 138 0.57 -14.89 3.22
N ILE A 139 1.05 -13.85 2.54
CA ILE A 139 2.16 -13.02 2.99
C ILE A 139 1.72 -12.17 4.17
N GLY A 140 2.66 -11.79 5.02
CA GLY A 140 2.44 -10.98 6.21
C GLY A 140 2.79 -11.71 7.49
N VAL A 141 3.06 -10.96 8.54
CA VAL A 141 3.30 -11.49 9.88
C VAL A 141 1.96 -11.85 10.54
N GLU A 142 1.91 -13.00 11.21
CA GLU A 142 0.72 -13.37 11.98
C GLU A 142 0.45 -12.35 13.10
N PRO A 143 -0.82 -12.01 13.40
CA PRO A 143 -1.17 -10.97 14.38
C PRO A 143 -0.51 -11.17 15.76
N GLU A 144 -0.35 -12.43 16.20
CA GLU A 144 0.26 -12.79 17.50
C GLU A 144 1.73 -12.37 17.57
N ASN A 145 2.43 -12.39 16.43
CA ASN A 145 3.87 -12.10 16.32
C ASN A 145 4.14 -10.64 15.93
N ALA A 146 3.11 -9.91 15.47
CA ALA A 146 3.27 -8.60 14.86
C ALA A 146 3.84 -7.55 15.82
N LEU A 147 3.40 -7.54 17.09
CA LEU A 147 3.88 -6.58 18.08
C LEU A 147 5.37 -6.83 18.46
N ALA A 148 5.77 -8.10 18.57
CA ALA A 148 7.16 -8.45 18.85
C ALA A 148 8.07 -8.04 17.69
N LEU A 149 7.67 -8.39 16.45
CA LEU A 149 8.43 -8.01 15.26
C LEU A 149 8.50 -6.47 15.09
N ALA A 150 7.43 -5.76 15.37
CA ALA A 150 7.44 -4.29 15.31
C ALA A 150 8.43 -3.67 16.30
N ARG A 151 8.57 -4.24 17.53
CA ARG A 151 9.58 -3.81 18.51
C ARG A 151 10.99 -4.03 18.00
N ASP A 152 11.26 -5.21 17.43
CA ASP A 152 12.57 -5.50 16.87
C ASP A 152 12.91 -4.55 15.72
N ILE A 153 11.94 -4.28 14.83
CA ILE A 153 12.11 -3.34 13.71
C ILE A 153 12.32 -1.90 14.20
N SER A 154 11.60 -1.45 15.24
CA SER A 154 11.71 -0.09 15.76
C SER A 154 13.08 0.22 16.38
N ALA A 155 13.86 -0.82 16.70
CA ALA A 155 15.24 -0.68 17.18
C ALA A 155 16.27 -0.50 16.04
N LEU A 156 15.86 -0.66 14.78
CA LEU A 156 16.72 -0.45 13.61
C LEU A 156 16.78 1.04 13.25
N ASP A 157 17.97 1.57 13.01
CA ASP A 157 18.21 3.00 12.82
C ASP A 157 17.96 3.49 11.38
N ARG A 158 17.89 2.57 10.41
CA ARG A 158 17.65 2.88 8.99
C ARG A 158 16.24 2.51 8.51
N ILE A 159 15.37 2.02 9.41
CA ILE A 159 13.96 1.75 9.10
C ILE A 159 13.07 2.63 9.97
N ARG A 160 12.14 3.31 9.33
CA ARG A 160 11.07 4.03 10.01
C ARG A 160 9.77 3.26 9.84
N LEU A 161 9.31 2.64 10.92
CA LEU A 161 8.00 1.99 10.90
C LEU A 161 6.90 3.05 10.92
N ARG A 162 6.15 3.17 9.82
CA ARG A 162 5.17 4.23 9.57
C ARG A 162 3.73 3.75 9.73
N GLY A 163 3.52 2.54 10.21
CA GLY A 163 2.19 1.98 10.39
C GLY A 163 2.09 0.53 9.95
N VAL A 164 0.89 0.11 9.55
CA VAL A 164 0.60 -1.26 9.15
C VAL A 164 -0.11 -1.33 7.80
N MET A 165 -0.02 -2.49 7.16
CA MET A 165 -0.76 -2.83 5.96
C MET A 165 -1.41 -4.20 6.11
N SER A 166 -2.57 -4.40 5.49
CA SER A 166 -3.17 -5.72 5.34
C SER A 166 -3.93 -5.86 4.02
N ILE A 167 -4.15 -7.10 3.61
CA ILE A 167 -5.01 -7.47 2.49
C ILE A 167 -6.08 -8.41 3.00
N ALA A 168 -7.34 -7.96 2.99
CA ALA A 168 -8.48 -8.80 3.33
C ALA A 168 -8.70 -9.89 2.27
N PRO A 169 -9.34 -11.02 2.61
CA PRO A 169 -9.79 -11.99 1.63
C PRO A 169 -10.73 -11.35 0.60
N ILE A 170 -10.73 -11.89 -0.61
CA ILE A 170 -11.77 -11.54 -1.59
C ILE A 170 -13.07 -12.18 -1.13
N VAL A 171 -14.12 -11.38 -1.01
CA VAL A 171 -15.46 -11.75 -0.56
C VAL A 171 -16.49 -11.25 -1.57
N ASP A 172 -17.65 -11.88 -1.62
CA ASP A 172 -18.72 -11.47 -2.54
C ASP A 172 -19.39 -10.18 -2.04
N ASP A 173 -19.75 -10.12 -0.76
CA ASP A 173 -20.23 -8.92 -0.10
C ASP A 173 -19.07 -8.17 0.57
N PRO A 174 -18.72 -6.94 0.14
CA PRO A 174 -17.65 -6.16 0.75
C PRO A 174 -17.75 -6.01 2.28
N SER A 175 -18.96 -6.06 2.85
CA SER A 175 -19.17 -5.96 4.29
C SER A 175 -18.56 -7.11 5.08
N GLU A 176 -18.38 -8.27 4.47
CA GLU A 176 -17.73 -9.44 5.08
C GLU A 176 -16.22 -9.21 5.29
N ALA A 177 -15.62 -8.22 4.63
CA ALA A 177 -14.23 -7.83 4.87
C ALA A 177 -14.05 -7.04 6.19
N ARG A 178 -15.12 -6.53 6.79
CA ARG A 178 -15.09 -5.66 7.99
C ARG A 178 -14.31 -6.25 9.18
N PRO A 179 -14.46 -7.53 9.56
CA PRO A 179 -13.69 -8.11 10.67
C PRO A 179 -12.18 -8.06 10.45
N TYR A 180 -11.71 -8.24 9.21
CA TYR A 180 -10.28 -8.17 8.87
C TYR A 180 -9.73 -6.76 8.97
N PHE A 181 -10.50 -5.74 8.59
CA PHE A 181 -10.12 -4.35 8.74
C PHE A 181 -10.10 -3.92 10.21
N ARG A 182 -11.05 -4.38 11.03
CA ARG A 182 -11.04 -4.18 12.49
C ARG A 182 -9.81 -4.78 13.14
N LEU A 183 -9.48 -6.02 12.81
CA LEU A 183 -8.28 -6.67 13.34
C LEU A 183 -7.02 -5.88 12.97
N THR A 184 -6.93 -5.38 11.71
CA THR A 184 -5.80 -4.55 11.29
C THR A 184 -5.72 -3.25 12.09
N ARG A 185 -6.86 -2.59 12.31
CA ARG A 185 -6.94 -1.37 13.12
C ARG A 185 -6.53 -1.63 14.57
N GLU A 186 -7.03 -2.69 15.20
CA GLU A 186 -6.66 -3.08 16.56
C GLU A 186 -5.14 -3.29 16.70
N MET A 187 -4.52 -3.92 15.72
CA MET A 187 -3.06 -4.10 15.71
C MET A 187 -2.33 -2.76 15.54
N TRP A 188 -2.83 -1.88 14.67
CA TRP A 188 -2.29 -0.54 14.46
C TRP A 188 -2.39 0.30 15.74
N GLU A 189 -3.53 0.31 16.41
CA GLU A 189 -3.75 1.02 17.68
C GLU A 189 -2.80 0.50 18.77
N ARG A 190 -2.71 -0.83 18.96
CA ARG A 190 -1.81 -1.45 19.94
C ARG A 190 -0.33 -1.13 19.70
N MET A 191 0.10 -1.04 18.44
CA MET A 191 1.47 -0.64 18.10
C MET A 191 1.69 0.85 18.34
N GLY A 192 0.70 1.70 18.07
CA GLY A 192 0.72 3.13 18.36
C GLY A 192 0.83 3.41 19.86
N ASP A 193 -0.01 2.76 20.66
CA ASP A 193 -0.02 2.87 22.13
C ASP A 193 1.31 2.39 22.74
N ALA A 194 1.95 1.41 22.11
CA ALA A 194 3.28 0.93 22.50
C ALA A 194 4.44 1.83 22.00
N GLY A 195 4.15 2.93 21.30
CA GLY A 195 5.16 3.87 20.80
C GLY A 195 6.09 3.30 19.72
N LEU A 196 5.62 2.30 18.94
CA LEU A 196 6.45 1.58 17.98
C LEU A 196 6.52 2.24 16.60
N PHE A 197 5.70 3.24 16.34
CA PHE A 197 5.76 3.99 15.08
C PHE A 197 6.75 5.14 15.18
N TYR A 198 7.46 5.38 14.08
CA TYR A 198 8.30 6.57 13.96
C TYR A 198 7.43 7.84 14.10
N PRO A 199 7.91 8.89 14.79
CA PRO A 199 7.14 10.11 15.04
C PRO A 199 6.53 10.71 13.77
N GLY A 200 5.29 11.19 13.87
CA GLY A 200 4.50 11.79 12.79
C GLY A 200 3.25 10.98 12.48
N LYS A 201 2.70 11.17 11.27
CA LYS A 201 1.46 10.50 10.86
C LYS A 201 1.72 9.00 10.65
N ALA A 202 1.06 8.16 11.45
CA ALA A 202 1.04 6.72 11.26
C ALA A 202 -0.06 6.33 10.26
N HIS A 203 0.22 5.34 9.42
CA HIS A 203 -0.66 4.91 8.34
C HIS A 203 -1.30 3.55 8.61
N LEU A 204 -2.58 3.46 8.28
CA LEU A 204 -3.34 2.23 8.23
C LEU A 204 -3.71 1.99 6.75
N SER A 205 -2.89 1.17 6.05
CA SER A 205 -3.07 0.88 4.64
C SER A 205 -3.88 -0.39 4.46
N THR A 206 -5.16 -0.26 4.15
CA THR A 206 -6.04 -1.40 3.89
C THR A 206 -7.20 -0.98 3.00
N GLY A 207 -7.86 -1.95 2.34
CA GLY A 207 -8.92 -1.69 1.38
C GLY A 207 -8.42 -1.49 -0.06
N MET A 208 -9.15 -2.10 -0.99
CA MET A 208 -8.90 -2.07 -2.43
C MET A 208 -10.18 -1.66 -3.18
N THR A 209 -10.17 -1.72 -4.51
CA THR A 209 -11.28 -1.26 -5.37
C THR A 209 -12.66 -1.79 -4.97
N HIS A 210 -12.74 -2.99 -4.41
CA HIS A 210 -14.01 -3.65 -4.09
C HIS A 210 -14.52 -3.33 -2.68
N ASP A 211 -13.62 -3.08 -1.73
CA ASP A 211 -13.91 -3.03 -0.29
C ASP A 211 -13.41 -1.77 0.43
N PHE A 212 -12.87 -0.78 -0.32
CA PHE A 212 -12.24 0.40 0.28
C PHE A 212 -13.20 1.24 1.14
N GLU A 213 -14.51 1.28 0.84
CA GLU A 213 -15.48 2.03 1.63
C GLU A 213 -15.58 1.47 3.05
N ILE A 214 -15.66 0.13 3.16
CA ILE A 214 -15.66 -0.56 4.45
C ILE A 214 -14.33 -0.33 5.19
N ALA A 215 -13.21 -0.38 4.45
CA ALA A 215 -11.90 -0.08 5.03
C ALA A 215 -11.83 1.37 5.57
N VAL A 216 -12.38 2.34 4.84
CA VAL A 216 -12.49 3.75 5.29
C VAL A 216 -13.33 3.86 6.54
N GLU A 217 -14.49 3.21 6.58
CA GLU A 217 -15.36 3.17 7.78
C GLU A 217 -14.63 2.56 8.98
N GLU A 218 -13.78 1.57 8.76
CA GLU A 218 -13.00 0.90 9.81
C GLU A 218 -11.65 1.57 10.12
N GLY A 219 -11.39 2.76 9.58
CA GLY A 219 -10.26 3.58 10.01
C GLY A 219 -9.09 3.68 9.01
N ALA A 220 -9.16 3.07 7.83
CA ALA A 220 -8.07 3.17 6.84
C ALA A 220 -7.66 4.62 6.57
N THR A 221 -6.36 4.90 6.57
CA THR A 221 -5.78 6.19 6.19
C THR A 221 -5.17 6.16 4.79
N MET A 222 -4.99 4.96 4.23
CA MET A 222 -4.58 4.73 2.85
C MET A 222 -5.42 3.62 2.24
N VAL A 223 -5.96 3.85 1.04
CA VAL A 223 -6.67 2.86 0.22
C VAL A 223 -5.96 2.65 -1.11
N ARG A 224 -5.86 1.40 -1.57
CA ARG A 224 -5.10 1.02 -2.76
C ARG A 224 -6.04 0.71 -3.92
N ILE A 225 -6.20 1.65 -4.83
CA ILE A 225 -7.19 1.58 -5.91
C ILE A 225 -6.50 1.37 -7.26
N GLY A 226 -6.77 0.24 -7.90
CA GLY A 226 -6.27 -0.06 -9.24
C GLY A 226 -7.34 0.09 -10.32
N THR A 227 -8.11 -0.97 -10.54
CA THR A 227 -9.15 -1.02 -11.60
C THR A 227 -10.24 0.03 -11.44
N GLY A 228 -10.50 0.50 -10.22
CA GLY A 228 -11.43 1.59 -9.95
C GLY A 228 -10.99 2.93 -10.58
N ILE A 229 -9.69 3.16 -10.78
CA ILE A 229 -9.13 4.36 -11.39
C ILE A 229 -8.77 4.10 -12.86
N PHE A 230 -7.98 3.08 -13.14
CA PHE A 230 -7.42 2.82 -14.47
C PHE A 230 -8.35 2.03 -15.38
N GLY A 231 -9.44 1.46 -14.84
CA GLY A 231 -10.38 0.64 -15.59
C GLY A 231 -10.00 -0.84 -15.64
N PRO A 232 -10.82 -1.67 -16.31
CA PRO A 232 -10.51 -3.07 -16.53
C PRO A 232 -9.19 -3.19 -17.28
N ARG A 233 -8.35 -4.12 -16.84
CA ARG A 233 -7.06 -4.40 -17.47
C ARG A 233 -7.20 -5.57 -18.40
N GLU A 234 -6.53 -5.53 -19.55
CA GLU A 234 -6.27 -6.77 -20.29
C GLU A 234 -5.36 -7.64 -19.43
N ILE A 235 -5.88 -8.79 -19.02
CA ILE A 235 -5.11 -9.77 -18.24
C ILE A 235 -4.08 -10.35 -19.20
N LEU A 236 -2.83 -9.88 -19.10
CA LEU A 236 -1.73 -10.49 -19.83
C LEU A 236 -1.68 -11.98 -19.46
N ALA A 237 -1.44 -12.85 -20.45
CA ALA A 237 -1.48 -14.31 -20.29
C ALA A 237 -0.62 -14.85 -19.12
N ARG A 238 0.38 -14.07 -18.65
CA ARG A 238 1.23 -14.36 -17.48
C ARG A 238 0.50 -14.22 -16.14
N ASP A 239 -0.51 -13.36 -16.03
CA ASP A 239 -1.23 -13.12 -14.77
C ASP A 239 -2.41 -14.08 -14.60
N ARG A 240 -2.90 -14.72 -15.70
CA ARG A 240 -3.93 -15.77 -15.63
C ARG A 240 -3.49 -16.98 -14.79
N LYS A 241 -2.21 -17.34 -14.85
CA LYS A 241 -1.68 -18.50 -14.11
C LYS A 241 -1.63 -18.23 -12.59
N ALA A 242 -1.32 -17.02 -12.18
CA ALA A 242 -1.26 -16.63 -10.76
C ALA A 242 -2.65 -16.48 -10.11
N VAL A 243 -3.69 -16.20 -10.90
CA VAL A 243 -5.10 -16.08 -10.41
C VAL A 243 -5.76 -17.46 -10.26
N LEU A 244 -5.32 -18.46 -11.03
CA LEU A 244 -5.86 -19.84 -10.98
C LEU A 244 -5.17 -20.69 -9.89
N GLU A 245 -4.02 -20.25 -9.36
CA GLU A 245 -3.24 -20.95 -8.33
C GLU A 245 -3.37 -20.29 -6.94
N ALA A 246 -4.22 -19.26 -6.77
CA ALA A 246 -4.47 -18.52 -5.52
C ALA A 246 -5.83 -18.86 -4.90
#